data_94b58884fa050326e953792861a81ec5
#
_entry.id   94b58884fa050326e953792861a81ec5
#
_cell.length_a   1.000
_cell.length_b   1.000
_cell.length_c   1.000
_cell.angle_alpha   90.00
_cell.angle_beta   90.00
_cell.angle_gamma   90.00
#
_symmetry.space_group_name_H-M   'P 1'
#
loop_
_entity.id
_entity.type
_entity.pdbx_description
1 polymer ?
#
loop_
_entity_poly.entity_id
_entity_poly.type
_entity_poly.pdbx_seq_one_letter_code
_entity_poly.pdbx_strand_id
1 'polypeptide(L)'
;MRIRHQRFKLLALIAIFALPVIAAWVMVQWRIGIPEQRTAHGELAPDVPQLAQWPLVELTDSLDEGDWVLAFDCSVACAENADRWWRLHRALGREAPRVTRLRIGGAGETLPGELLPGEIGAQWLDVPDWQAPGQVWLLDPRGQVVLTYGREVGERDVMDDLSHLLRMNPDRRSVPERNGDTH
;
A
#
# COMPACT_ATOMS: atom_id res chain seq x y z
N MET A 1 -30.49 -30.18 50.48
CA MET A 1 -30.77 -29.13 49.47
C MET A 1 -29.67 -28.06 49.33
N ARG A 2 -28.87 -27.72 50.35
CA ARG A 2 -27.83 -26.65 50.31
C ARG A 2 -26.69 -26.89 49.31
N ILE A 3 -26.23 -28.13 49.12
CA ILE A 3 -25.09 -28.47 48.26
C ILE A 3 -25.39 -28.25 46.78
N ARG A 4 -26.62 -28.41 46.35
CA ARG A 4 -27.07 -28.22 44.97
C ARG A 4 -27.05 -26.74 44.59
N HIS A 5 -27.43 -25.83 45.49
CA HIS A 5 -27.39 -24.41 45.31
C HIS A 5 -25.96 -23.83 45.24
N GLN A 6 -25.02 -24.39 46.02
CA GLN A 6 -23.63 -23.94 45.98
C GLN A 6 -22.95 -24.34 44.69
N ARG A 7 -23.19 -25.54 44.16
CA ARG A 7 -22.67 -25.99 42.86
C ARG A 7 -23.22 -25.15 41.71
N PHE A 8 -24.50 -24.75 41.78
CA PHE A 8 -25.14 -23.92 40.78
C PHE A 8 -24.54 -22.50 40.77
N LYS A 9 -24.25 -21.91 41.92
CA LYS A 9 -23.61 -20.62 42.06
C LYS A 9 -22.16 -20.65 41.49
N LEU A 10 -21.42 -21.72 41.76
CA LEU A 10 -20.07 -21.90 41.23
C LEU A 10 -20.07 -22.02 39.70
N LEU A 11 -20.99 -22.83 39.16
CA LEU A 11 -21.15 -22.99 37.70
C LEU A 11 -21.59 -21.67 37.03
N ALA A 12 -22.48 -20.91 37.63
CA ALA A 12 -22.91 -19.62 37.14
C ALA A 12 -21.74 -18.61 37.11
N LEU A 13 -20.91 -18.61 38.16
CA LEU A 13 -19.73 -17.75 38.22
C LEU A 13 -18.72 -18.11 37.12
N ILE A 14 -18.42 -19.41 36.95
CA ILE A 14 -17.53 -19.89 35.90
C ILE A 14 -18.07 -19.52 34.51
N ALA A 15 -19.39 -19.68 34.29
CA ALA A 15 -20.03 -19.35 33.02
C ALA A 15 -19.92 -17.87 32.68
N ILE A 16 -20.05 -16.95 33.64
CA ILE A 16 -19.95 -15.51 33.44
C ILE A 16 -18.53 -15.14 32.94
N PHE A 17 -17.47 -15.79 33.44
CA PHE A 17 -16.11 -15.54 33.02
C PHE A 17 -15.71 -16.31 31.74
N ALA A 18 -16.20 -17.53 31.58
CA ALA A 18 -15.87 -18.38 30.43
C ALA A 18 -16.60 -17.95 29.14
N LEU A 19 -17.84 -17.47 29.27
CA LEU A 19 -18.70 -17.13 28.13
C LEU A 19 -18.12 -16.06 27.20
N PRO A 20 -17.56 -14.92 27.70
CA PRO A 20 -16.96 -13.93 26.83
C PRO A 20 -15.69 -14.46 26.13
N VAL A 21 -14.91 -15.31 26.79
CA VAL A 21 -13.70 -15.90 26.19
C VAL A 21 -14.09 -16.89 25.09
N ILE A 22 -15.09 -17.74 25.35
CA ILE A 22 -15.60 -18.68 24.34
C ILE A 22 -16.23 -17.92 23.18
N ALA A 23 -17.01 -16.87 23.44
CA ALA A 23 -17.60 -16.04 22.40
C ALA A 23 -16.55 -15.36 21.53
N ALA A 24 -15.52 -14.79 22.14
CA ALA A 24 -14.39 -14.19 21.41
C ALA A 24 -13.64 -15.23 20.55
N TRP A 25 -13.40 -16.42 21.11
CA TRP A 25 -12.76 -17.51 20.37
C TRP A 25 -13.58 -17.97 19.18
N VAL A 26 -14.90 -18.14 19.36
CA VAL A 26 -15.84 -18.50 18.29
C VAL A 26 -15.88 -17.43 17.20
N MET A 27 -15.92 -16.13 17.59
CA MET A 27 -15.90 -15.01 16.63
C MET A 27 -14.63 -15.02 15.79
N VAL A 28 -13.46 -15.25 16.40
CA VAL A 28 -12.17 -15.32 15.69
C VAL A 28 -12.13 -16.55 14.76
N GLN A 29 -12.56 -17.72 15.26
CA GLN A 29 -12.51 -18.96 14.49
C GLN A 29 -13.45 -18.96 13.27
N TRP A 30 -14.63 -18.36 13.42
CA TRP A 30 -15.63 -18.29 12.36
C TRP A 30 -15.66 -16.94 11.64
N ARG A 31 -14.73 -16.04 11.95
CA ARG A 31 -14.65 -14.69 11.37
C ARG A 31 -15.95 -13.90 11.42
N ILE A 32 -16.83 -14.20 12.39
CA ILE A 32 -18.09 -13.52 12.56
C ILE A 32 -17.83 -12.12 13.11
N GLY A 33 -18.26 -11.09 12.36
CA GLY A 33 -18.11 -9.69 12.76
C GLY A 33 -16.75 -9.07 12.46
N ILE A 34 -15.85 -9.79 11.76
CA ILE A 34 -14.68 -9.16 11.15
C ILE A 34 -15.18 -8.59 9.81
N PRO A 35 -15.19 -7.25 9.63
CA PRO A 35 -15.56 -6.68 8.35
C PRO A 35 -14.60 -7.21 7.29
N GLU A 36 -15.13 -7.86 6.27
CA GLU A 36 -14.33 -8.24 5.08
C GLU A 36 -13.95 -7.01 4.23
N GLN A 37 -14.50 -5.86 4.56
CA GLN A 37 -14.12 -4.60 3.95
C GLN A 37 -12.71 -4.28 4.40
N ARG A 38 -11.74 -4.70 3.59
CA ARG A 38 -10.39 -4.18 3.65
C ARG A 38 -10.50 -2.68 3.49
N THR A 39 -9.86 -1.93 4.37
CA THR A 39 -9.78 -0.46 4.25
C THR A 39 -8.97 -0.02 3.04
N ALA A 40 -8.23 -0.94 2.44
CA ALA A 40 -7.47 -0.75 1.22
C ALA A 40 -8.11 -1.54 0.07
N HIS A 41 -8.20 -0.92 -1.10
CA HIS A 41 -8.67 -1.54 -2.35
C HIS A 41 -7.59 -2.42 -2.99
N GLY A 42 -6.31 -2.08 -2.70
CA GLY A 42 -5.16 -2.88 -3.12
C GLY A 42 -4.95 -4.12 -2.25
N GLU A 43 -4.20 -5.07 -2.79
CA GLU A 43 -3.75 -6.25 -2.05
C GLU A 43 -2.42 -5.97 -1.37
N LEU A 44 -2.28 -6.44 -0.13
CA LEU A 44 -0.99 -6.45 0.54
C LEU A 44 -0.07 -7.44 -0.19
N ALA A 45 1.13 -7.01 -0.53
CA ALA A 45 2.09 -7.81 -1.30
C ALA A 45 3.37 -8.06 -0.50
N PRO A 46 3.33 -8.91 0.54
CA PRO A 46 4.49 -9.19 1.37
C PRO A 46 5.61 -9.94 0.61
N ASP A 47 5.25 -10.65 -0.47
CA ASP A 47 6.19 -11.47 -1.23
C ASP A 47 6.91 -10.70 -2.35
N VAL A 48 6.52 -9.45 -2.63
CA VAL A 48 7.22 -8.59 -3.58
C VAL A 48 8.43 -7.96 -2.91
N PRO A 49 9.65 -8.11 -3.46
CA PRO A 49 10.85 -7.56 -2.86
C PRO A 49 10.84 -6.03 -2.85
N GLN A 50 11.75 -5.42 -2.07
CA GLN A 50 11.94 -3.98 -2.05
C GLN A 50 12.39 -3.46 -3.42
N LEU A 51 12.04 -2.23 -3.76
CA LEU A 51 12.38 -1.58 -5.02
C LEU A 51 13.87 -1.66 -5.37
N ALA A 52 14.75 -1.53 -4.39
CA ALA A 52 16.20 -1.63 -4.59
C ALA A 52 16.67 -3.03 -5.07
N GLN A 53 15.81 -4.04 -4.95
CA GLN A 53 16.08 -5.42 -5.40
C GLN A 53 15.38 -5.73 -6.73
N TRP A 54 14.61 -4.79 -7.26
CA TRP A 54 13.97 -4.99 -8.55
C TRP A 54 15.01 -5.01 -9.66
N PRO A 55 14.95 -5.95 -10.59
CA PRO A 55 15.88 -6.03 -11.72
C PRO A 55 15.54 -4.95 -12.75
N LEU A 56 15.76 -3.68 -12.37
CA LEU A 56 15.53 -2.52 -13.22
C LEU A 56 16.83 -1.97 -13.77
N VAL A 57 16.77 -1.49 -15.01
CA VAL A 57 17.83 -0.76 -15.68
C VAL A 57 17.29 0.55 -16.24
N GLU A 58 18.20 1.46 -16.58
CA GLU A 58 17.88 2.72 -17.25
C GLU A 58 16.91 3.61 -16.46
N LEU A 59 17.11 3.74 -15.13
CA LEU A 59 16.43 4.81 -14.42
C LEU A 59 16.84 6.15 -15.02
N THR A 60 15.88 6.91 -15.52
CA THR A 60 16.11 8.21 -16.16
C THR A 60 16.44 9.30 -15.16
N ASP A 61 16.13 9.09 -13.88
CA ASP A 61 16.44 10.00 -12.78
C ASP A 61 16.54 9.22 -11.46
N SER A 62 17.10 9.84 -10.43
CA SER A 62 17.12 9.28 -9.09
C SER A 62 15.75 9.42 -8.41
N LEU A 63 15.37 8.40 -7.67
CA LEU A 63 14.22 8.50 -6.78
C LEU A 63 14.59 9.37 -5.58
N ASP A 64 13.75 10.35 -5.26
CA ASP A 64 13.96 11.19 -4.09
C ASP A 64 13.79 10.37 -2.80
N GLU A 65 14.79 10.45 -1.94
CA GLU A 65 14.72 9.79 -0.64
C GLU A 65 13.57 10.36 0.19
N GLY A 66 12.69 9.46 0.63
CA GLY A 66 11.56 9.83 1.48
C GLY A 66 10.24 10.06 0.76
N ASP A 67 10.20 9.90 -0.56
CA ASP A 67 8.96 9.96 -1.32
C ASP A 67 8.26 8.60 -1.40
N TRP A 68 6.93 8.65 -1.47
CA TRP A 68 6.13 7.52 -1.87
C TRP A 68 6.31 7.28 -3.37
N VAL A 69 6.25 6.03 -3.79
CA VAL A 69 6.39 5.70 -5.21
C VAL A 69 5.12 5.03 -5.71
N LEU A 70 4.54 5.61 -6.76
CA LEU A 70 3.50 4.98 -7.56
C LEU A 70 4.19 4.36 -8.79
N ALA A 71 4.55 3.08 -8.69
CA ALA A 71 5.13 2.34 -9.79
C ALA A 71 4.04 1.67 -10.63
N PHE A 72 4.20 1.63 -11.95
CA PHE A 72 3.25 0.96 -12.84
C PHE A 72 3.95 0.33 -14.03
N ASP A 73 3.48 -0.86 -14.37
CA ASP A 73 3.93 -1.58 -15.54
C ASP A 73 3.32 -0.99 -16.82
N CYS A 74 4.16 -0.79 -17.80
CA CYS A 74 3.85 -0.17 -19.08
C CYS A 74 3.91 -1.15 -20.26
N SER A 75 3.87 -2.46 -20.00
CA SER A 75 3.85 -3.48 -21.06
C SER A 75 2.51 -3.53 -21.81
N VAL A 76 1.43 -3.01 -21.20
CA VAL A 76 0.08 -2.98 -21.79
C VAL A 76 -0.52 -1.59 -21.63
N ALA A 77 -1.11 -1.06 -22.70
CA ALA A 77 -1.83 0.22 -22.73
C ALA A 77 -1.03 1.39 -22.08
N CYS A 78 0.26 1.47 -22.35
CA CYS A 78 1.19 2.36 -21.67
C CYS A 78 0.76 3.82 -21.68
N ALA A 79 0.40 4.38 -22.85
CA ALA A 79 0.04 5.78 -22.97
C ALA A 79 -1.21 6.12 -22.15
N GLU A 80 -2.20 5.22 -22.12
CA GLU A 80 -3.42 5.39 -21.35
C GLU A 80 -3.13 5.32 -19.83
N ASN A 81 -2.30 4.36 -19.41
CA ASN A 81 -1.90 4.21 -18.01
C ASN A 81 -1.06 5.41 -17.54
N ALA A 82 -0.09 5.86 -18.34
CA ALA A 82 0.72 7.04 -18.02
C ALA A 82 -0.14 8.30 -17.82
N ASP A 83 -1.11 8.55 -18.71
CA ASP A 83 -2.04 9.68 -18.59
C ASP A 83 -2.96 9.51 -17.37
N ARG A 84 -3.46 8.31 -17.09
CA ARG A 84 -4.28 7.99 -15.92
C ARG A 84 -3.54 8.33 -14.62
N TRP A 85 -2.34 7.82 -14.44
CA TRP A 85 -1.56 8.03 -13.22
C TRP A 85 -1.00 9.45 -13.12
N TRP A 86 -0.79 10.13 -14.22
CA TRP A 86 -0.47 11.55 -14.22
C TRP A 86 -1.66 12.39 -13.70
N ARG A 87 -2.89 12.12 -14.16
CA ARG A 87 -4.09 12.80 -13.65
C ARG A 87 -4.31 12.54 -12.17
N LEU A 88 -4.16 11.29 -11.72
CA LEU A 88 -4.23 10.95 -10.31
C LEU A 88 -3.19 11.75 -9.50
N HIS A 89 -1.95 11.75 -9.93
CA HIS A 89 -0.88 12.50 -9.26
C HIS A 89 -1.23 14.00 -9.15
N ARG A 90 -1.73 14.60 -10.20
CA ARG A 90 -2.19 16.00 -10.17
C ARG A 90 -3.35 16.24 -9.21
N ALA A 91 -4.24 15.27 -9.08
CA ALA A 91 -5.39 15.36 -8.16
C ALA A 91 -4.99 15.29 -6.68
N LEU A 92 -3.79 14.79 -6.35
CA LEU A 92 -3.24 14.84 -4.98
C LEU A 92 -2.97 16.27 -4.48
N GLY A 93 -2.90 17.25 -5.38
CA GLY A 93 -2.72 18.66 -5.03
C GLY A 93 -1.46 18.91 -4.21
N ARG A 94 -1.61 19.31 -2.95
CA ARG A 94 -0.48 19.63 -2.06
C ARG A 94 0.36 18.41 -1.66
N GLU A 95 -0.20 17.22 -1.74
CA GLU A 95 0.50 15.96 -1.42
C GLU A 95 1.29 15.41 -2.63
N ALA A 96 1.04 15.92 -3.85
CA ALA A 96 1.70 15.47 -5.07
C ALA A 96 3.25 15.47 -4.99
N PRO A 97 3.91 16.49 -4.39
CA PRO A 97 5.38 16.49 -4.28
C PRO A 97 5.96 15.38 -3.40
N ARG A 98 5.12 14.63 -2.69
CA ARG A 98 5.52 13.50 -1.85
C ARG A 98 5.41 12.16 -2.56
N VAL A 99 5.01 12.17 -3.82
CA VAL A 99 4.74 10.96 -4.60
C VAL A 99 5.47 11.05 -5.93
N THR A 100 6.40 10.16 -6.14
CA THR A 100 7.08 9.98 -7.41
C THR A 100 6.39 8.92 -8.24
N ARG A 101 6.25 9.15 -9.55
CA ARG A 101 5.70 8.16 -10.48
C ARG A 101 6.84 7.43 -11.18
N LEU A 102 6.82 6.09 -11.12
CA LEU A 102 7.81 5.24 -11.76
C LEU A 102 7.13 4.42 -12.86
N ARG A 103 7.46 4.72 -14.11
CA ARG A 103 7.00 3.96 -15.28
C ARG A 103 8.01 2.88 -15.61
N ILE A 104 7.55 1.64 -15.69
CA ILE A 104 8.43 0.50 -15.97
C ILE A 104 8.03 -0.15 -17.28
N GLY A 105 8.95 -0.14 -18.24
CA GLY A 105 8.78 -0.78 -19.54
C GLY A 105 9.13 -2.27 -19.52
N GLY A 106 8.77 -2.97 -20.59
CA GLY A 106 9.14 -4.38 -20.80
C GLY A 106 10.65 -4.57 -20.93
N ALA A 107 11.10 -5.82 -20.77
CA ALA A 107 12.51 -6.16 -20.92
C ALA A 107 12.99 -5.95 -22.38
N GLY A 108 14.07 -5.17 -22.54
CA GLY A 108 14.67 -4.91 -23.85
C GLY A 108 13.86 -4.02 -24.79
N GLU A 109 12.77 -3.42 -24.32
CA GLU A 109 11.96 -2.50 -25.08
C GLU A 109 12.17 -1.06 -24.59
N THR A 110 12.30 -0.12 -25.52
CA THR A 110 12.32 1.30 -25.15
C THR A 110 10.95 1.70 -24.59
N LEU A 111 10.96 2.54 -23.54
CA LEU A 111 9.73 3.07 -22.97
C LEU A 111 8.91 3.76 -24.06
N PRO A 112 7.65 3.36 -24.25
CA PRO A 112 6.80 3.97 -25.27
C PRO A 112 6.41 5.39 -24.88
N GLY A 113 6.70 6.35 -25.77
CA GLY A 113 6.35 7.75 -25.60
C GLY A 113 7.31 8.54 -24.70
N GLU A 114 7.06 9.84 -24.60
CA GLU A 114 7.81 10.73 -23.70
C GLU A 114 7.36 10.55 -22.25
N LEU A 115 8.30 10.72 -21.31
CA LEU A 115 7.99 10.78 -19.89
C LEU A 115 7.21 12.06 -19.58
N LEU A 116 6.16 11.93 -18.79
CA LEU A 116 5.41 13.08 -18.33
C LEU A 116 6.16 13.80 -17.19
N PRO A 117 5.94 15.11 -16.98
CA PRO A 117 6.64 15.86 -15.95
C PRO A 117 6.58 15.20 -14.57
N GLY A 118 7.72 14.99 -13.92
CA GLY A 118 7.85 14.33 -12.63
C GLY A 118 7.65 12.79 -12.67
N GLU A 119 7.86 12.20 -13.84
CA GLU A 119 7.84 10.76 -14.04
C GLU A 119 9.26 10.24 -14.26
N ILE A 120 9.58 9.14 -13.60
CA ILE A 120 10.84 8.42 -13.77
C ILE A 120 10.59 7.20 -14.65
N GLY A 121 11.45 6.97 -15.61
CA GLY A 121 11.40 5.79 -16.48
C GLY A 121 12.42 4.74 -16.06
N ALA A 122 12.01 3.48 -16.13
CA ALA A 122 12.87 2.33 -15.95
C ALA A 122 12.44 1.21 -16.89
N GLN A 123 13.31 0.22 -17.08
CA GLN A 123 13.00 -1.00 -17.82
C GLN A 123 13.34 -2.23 -16.99
N TRP A 124 12.58 -3.30 -17.18
CA TRP A 124 12.97 -4.58 -16.64
C TRP A 124 14.23 -5.11 -17.35
N LEU A 125 15.25 -5.47 -16.59
CA LEU A 125 16.36 -6.29 -17.10
C LEU A 125 15.88 -7.68 -17.43
N ASP A 126 15.08 -8.24 -16.53
CA ASP A 126 14.38 -9.49 -16.66
C ASP A 126 13.03 -9.37 -15.95
N VAL A 127 11.96 -9.86 -16.56
CA VAL A 127 10.61 -9.72 -16.00
C VAL A 127 10.44 -10.73 -14.87
N PRO A 128 10.23 -10.28 -13.62
CA PRO A 128 10.07 -11.19 -12.50
C PRO A 128 8.76 -11.95 -12.54
N ASP A 129 8.75 -13.17 -11.99
CA ASP A 129 7.56 -14.04 -11.92
C ASP A 129 6.39 -13.45 -11.12
N TRP A 130 6.67 -12.52 -10.19
CA TRP A 130 5.65 -11.82 -9.39
C TRP A 130 5.03 -10.61 -10.09
N GLN A 131 5.56 -10.21 -11.25
CA GLN A 131 5.02 -9.10 -12.04
C GLN A 131 3.92 -9.59 -12.96
N ALA A 132 2.80 -8.88 -13.01
CA ALA A 132 1.72 -9.10 -13.98
C ALA A 132 1.58 -7.91 -14.94
N PRO A 133 1.23 -8.12 -16.22
CA PRO A 133 1.06 -7.05 -17.19
C PRO A 133 0.04 -6.00 -16.74
N GLY A 134 0.45 -4.73 -16.74
CA GLY A 134 -0.38 -3.59 -16.32
C GLY A 134 -0.59 -3.47 -14.81
N GLN A 135 0.21 -4.15 -14.03
CA GLN A 135 0.17 -4.09 -12.57
C GLN A 135 0.64 -2.72 -12.06
N VAL A 136 0.11 -2.33 -10.90
CA VAL A 136 0.46 -1.08 -10.22
C VAL A 136 0.88 -1.40 -8.79
N TRP A 137 1.87 -0.67 -8.29
CA TRP A 137 2.39 -0.83 -6.93
C TRP A 137 2.46 0.52 -6.24
N LEU A 138 2.05 0.55 -4.98
CA LEU A 138 2.35 1.63 -4.06
C LEU A 138 3.48 1.21 -3.14
N LEU A 139 4.54 2.00 -3.12
CA LEU A 139 5.70 1.77 -2.28
C LEU A 139 5.85 2.90 -1.26
N ASP A 140 6.28 2.51 -0.07
CA ASP A 140 6.59 3.45 0.99
C ASP A 140 7.94 4.18 0.73
N PRO A 141 8.28 5.22 1.52
CA PRO A 141 9.55 5.93 1.41
C PRO A 141 10.82 5.09 1.62
N ARG A 142 10.69 3.83 2.02
CA ARG A 142 11.80 2.87 2.14
C ARG A 142 11.90 1.93 0.94
N GLY A 143 11.00 2.10 -0.04
CA GLY A 143 10.90 1.24 -1.20
C GLY A 143 10.22 -0.11 -0.93
N GLN A 144 9.51 -0.26 0.20
CA GLN A 144 8.70 -1.44 0.48
C GLN A 144 7.39 -1.36 -0.27
N VAL A 145 6.97 -2.43 -0.94
CA VAL A 145 5.65 -2.51 -1.55
C VAL A 145 4.60 -2.66 -0.45
N VAL A 146 3.71 -1.68 -0.37
CA VAL A 146 2.62 -1.66 0.61
C VAL A 146 1.35 -2.25 0.01
N LEU A 147 1.02 -1.85 -1.22
CA LEU A 147 -0.17 -2.31 -1.93
C LEU A 147 0.17 -2.63 -3.38
N THR A 148 -0.49 -3.65 -3.92
CA THR A 148 -0.49 -3.98 -5.34
C THR A 148 -1.90 -3.95 -5.90
N TYR A 149 -2.00 -3.64 -7.19
CA TYR A 149 -3.26 -3.58 -7.89
C TYR A 149 -3.11 -4.25 -9.26
N GLY A 150 -4.12 -4.99 -9.65
CA GLY A 150 -4.23 -5.50 -11.01
C GLY A 150 -4.54 -4.39 -12.02
N ARG A 151 -4.40 -4.68 -13.30
CA ARG A 151 -4.61 -3.72 -14.42
C ARG A 151 -6.02 -3.10 -14.47
N GLU A 152 -7.02 -3.78 -13.91
CA GLU A 152 -8.43 -3.35 -13.94
C GLU A 152 -8.77 -2.38 -12.79
N VAL A 153 -7.79 -2.01 -11.95
CA VAL A 153 -8.05 -1.13 -10.81
C VAL A 153 -8.55 0.24 -11.26
N GLY A 154 -9.53 0.76 -10.54
CA GLY A 154 -10.04 2.11 -10.73
C GLY A 154 -9.04 3.17 -10.22
N GLU A 155 -8.93 4.29 -10.96
CA GLU A 155 -8.10 5.44 -10.53
C GLU A 155 -8.52 5.95 -9.14
N ARG A 156 -9.85 5.93 -8.84
CA ARG A 156 -10.38 6.37 -7.55
C ARG A 156 -9.93 5.48 -6.40
N ASP A 157 -9.87 4.18 -6.61
CA ASP A 157 -9.49 3.21 -5.57
C ASP A 157 -8.03 3.42 -5.16
N VAL A 158 -7.14 3.60 -6.14
CA VAL A 158 -5.72 3.91 -5.88
C VAL A 158 -5.56 5.27 -5.22
N MET A 159 -6.37 6.27 -5.62
CA MET A 159 -6.36 7.60 -5.04
C MET A 159 -6.79 7.59 -3.57
N ASP A 160 -7.84 6.85 -3.23
CA ASP A 160 -8.37 6.74 -1.87
C ASP A 160 -7.34 6.07 -0.95
N ASP A 161 -6.74 4.97 -1.41
CA ASP A 161 -5.69 4.26 -0.66
C ASP A 161 -4.44 5.13 -0.47
N LEU A 162 -3.94 5.76 -1.53
CA LEU A 162 -2.77 6.63 -1.48
C LEU A 162 -3.02 7.85 -0.56
N SER A 163 -4.18 8.49 -0.68
CA SER A 163 -4.56 9.61 0.18
C SER A 163 -4.68 9.21 1.64
N HIS A 164 -5.13 7.99 1.92
CA HIS A 164 -5.17 7.43 3.27
C HIS A 164 -3.76 7.23 3.82
N LEU A 165 -2.88 6.59 3.04
CA LEU A 165 -1.48 6.35 3.42
C LEU A 165 -0.71 7.64 3.68
N LEU A 166 -0.86 8.65 2.83
CA LEU A 166 -0.23 9.96 3.01
C LEU A 166 -0.70 10.67 4.27
N ARG A 167 -1.98 10.59 4.63
CA ARG A 167 -2.52 11.16 5.88
C ARG A 167 -2.01 10.44 7.12
N MET A 168 -1.87 9.12 7.06
CA MET A 168 -1.36 8.33 8.19
C MET A 168 0.15 8.50 8.39
N ASN A 169 0.86 8.95 7.34
CA ASN A 169 2.30 9.17 7.35
C ASN A 169 2.61 10.63 7.00
N PRO A 170 2.42 11.57 7.93
CA PRO A 170 2.68 12.99 7.68
C PRO A 170 4.16 13.21 7.35
N ASP A 171 4.43 14.16 6.46
CA ASP A 171 5.78 14.50 6.03
C ASP A 171 6.62 14.99 7.21
N ARG A 172 7.67 14.25 7.55
CA ARG A 172 8.61 14.63 8.62
C ARG A 172 9.49 15.82 8.21
N ARG A 173 9.62 16.09 6.91
CA ARG A 173 10.38 17.24 6.39
C ARG A 173 9.70 18.58 6.69
N SER A 174 8.40 18.56 6.96
CA SER A 174 7.61 19.77 7.28
C SER A 174 7.57 20.13 8.77
N VAL A 175 8.18 19.33 9.65
CA VAL A 175 8.29 19.65 11.08
C VAL A 175 9.46 20.59 11.26
N PRO A 176 9.25 21.89 11.54
CA PRO A 176 10.35 22.79 11.84
C PRO A 176 11.10 22.24 13.06
N GLU A 177 12.39 22.04 12.90
CA GLU A 177 13.29 21.67 14.00
C GLU A 177 13.10 22.73 15.09
N ARG A 178 12.47 22.34 16.20
CA ARG A 178 12.30 23.23 17.36
C ARG A 178 13.69 23.42 17.93
N ASN A 179 14.37 24.48 17.50
CA ASN A 179 15.61 24.93 18.08
C ASN A 179 15.40 25.02 19.60
N GLY A 180 16.00 24.08 20.31
CA GLY A 180 16.10 24.13 21.76
C GLY A 180 17.00 25.31 22.15
N ASP A 181 16.41 26.48 22.30
CA ASP A 181 17.05 27.55 23.03
C ASP A 181 17.19 27.13 24.49
N THR A 182 18.34 26.57 24.80
CA THR A 182 18.81 26.46 26.17
C THR A 182 19.48 27.80 26.54
N HIS A 183 18.75 28.57 27.34
CA HIS A 183 19.35 29.59 28.20
C HIS A 183 19.66 28.97 29.55
#